data_40849a94026000293a1c89fac273392d
#
_entry.id   40849a94026000293a1c89fac273392d
#
_cell.length_a   1.000
_cell.length_b   1.000
_cell.length_c   1.000
_cell.angle_alpha   90.00
_cell.angle_beta   90.00
_cell.angle_gamma   90.00
#
_symmetry.space_group_name_H-M   'P 1'
#
loop_
_entity.id
_entity.type
_entity.pdbx_description
1 polymer ?
#
loop_
_entity_poly.entity_id
_entity_poly.type
_entity_poly.pdbx_seq_one_letter_code
_entity_poly.pdbx_strand_id
1 'polypeptide(L)'
;MKVNTYLTDGFETVEALAVIDILRRAGITVDVVSVTGDLNVTSAQNVIVVADRLLNDESEEADVLFLPGGPGTASYKDVAGLKELFISQAYQEKGIAAICAAPSVLGEWGLLEGKNATAFPGFESKLIGAKVQKAPARVVIDGNILTARGMGTAVDLGLALVEYLQDESSAIDLGIELQYLEESEKELFK
;
A
#
# COMPACT_ATOMS: atom_id res chain seq x y z
N MET A 1 13.87 7.84 4.26
CA MET A 1 12.45 7.44 4.27
C MET A 1 12.39 5.93 4.18
N LYS A 2 11.42 5.34 4.88
CA LYS A 2 11.28 3.89 4.98
C LYS A 2 9.81 3.48 4.84
N VAL A 3 9.54 2.42 4.11
CA VAL A 3 8.22 1.79 3.96
C VAL A 3 8.32 0.34 4.44
N ASN A 4 7.38 -0.09 5.29
CA ASN A 4 7.23 -1.50 5.61
C ASN A 4 6.05 -2.07 4.82
N THR A 5 6.31 -3.07 3.98
CA THR A 5 5.30 -3.79 3.20
C THR A 5 5.03 -5.15 3.84
N TYR A 6 3.81 -5.36 4.30
CA TYR A 6 3.43 -6.59 5.00
C TYR A 6 2.85 -7.62 4.03
N LEU A 7 3.45 -8.80 3.97
CA LEU A 7 3.02 -9.90 3.11
C LEU A 7 2.43 -11.04 3.91
N THR A 8 1.28 -11.51 3.47
CA THR A 8 0.63 -12.75 3.91
C THR A 8 0.50 -13.72 2.73
N ASP A 9 0.36 -15.01 2.98
CA ASP A 9 0.09 -15.97 1.91
C ASP A 9 -1.20 -15.60 1.16
N GLY A 10 -1.16 -15.72 -0.17
CA GLY A 10 -2.24 -15.29 -1.04
C GLY A 10 -2.26 -13.78 -1.31
N PHE A 11 -1.18 -13.04 -1.03
CA PHE A 11 -1.07 -11.65 -1.48
C PHE A 11 -1.10 -11.56 -3.01
N GLU A 12 -1.54 -10.43 -3.55
CA GLU A 12 -1.51 -10.19 -5.01
C GLU A 12 -0.10 -9.78 -5.44
N THR A 13 0.46 -10.56 -6.39
CA THR A 13 1.87 -10.44 -6.79
C THR A 13 2.23 -9.05 -7.29
N VAL A 14 1.45 -8.53 -8.25
CA VAL A 14 1.77 -7.25 -8.92
C VAL A 14 1.55 -6.08 -7.97
N GLU A 15 0.52 -6.14 -7.13
CA GLU A 15 0.24 -5.07 -6.16
C GLU A 15 1.36 -4.88 -5.15
N ALA A 16 1.96 -5.99 -4.69
CA ALA A 16 3.10 -5.92 -3.80
C ALA A 16 4.38 -5.52 -4.53
N LEU A 17 4.75 -6.28 -5.56
CA LEU A 17 6.08 -6.16 -6.15
C LEU A 17 6.26 -4.89 -6.98
N ALA A 18 5.22 -4.41 -7.67
CA ALA A 18 5.31 -3.14 -8.41
C ALA A 18 5.54 -1.96 -7.47
N VAL A 19 4.80 -1.90 -6.34
CA VAL A 19 4.99 -0.83 -5.35
C VAL A 19 6.38 -0.90 -4.73
N ILE A 20 6.84 -2.11 -4.34
CA ILE A 20 8.18 -2.31 -3.78
C ILE A 20 9.27 -1.86 -4.77
N ASP A 21 9.17 -2.27 -6.05
CA ASP A 21 10.14 -1.93 -7.08
C ASP A 21 10.22 -0.41 -7.31
N ILE A 22 9.08 0.25 -7.45
CA ILE A 22 8.99 1.70 -7.67
C ILE A 22 9.62 2.46 -6.49
N LEU A 23 9.27 2.10 -5.26
CA LEU A 23 9.82 2.76 -4.08
C LEU A 23 11.34 2.57 -3.96
N ARG A 24 11.84 1.36 -4.22
CA ARG A 24 13.28 1.08 -4.21
C ARG A 24 14.02 1.84 -5.32
N ARG A 25 13.44 2.01 -6.50
CA ARG A 25 13.99 2.86 -7.59
C ARG A 25 14.05 4.33 -7.19
N ALA A 26 13.07 4.83 -6.44
CA ALA A 26 13.08 6.17 -5.87
C ALA A 26 14.10 6.35 -4.72
N GLY A 27 14.90 5.33 -4.39
CA GLY A 27 15.86 5.37 -3.28
C GLY A 27 15.22 5.31 -1.89
N ILE A 28 13.95 4.91 -1.80
CA ILE A 28 13.22 4.71 -0.55
C ILE A 28 13.55 3.31 -0.01
N THR A 29 13.91 3.22 1.25
CA THR A 29 14.12 1.93 1.91
C THR A 29 12.80 1.19 2.05
N VAL A 30 12.74 -0.04 1.57
CA VAL A 30 11.55 -0.89 1.71
C VAL A 30 11.92 -2.19 2.39
N ASP A 31 11.35 -2.42 3.59
CA ASP A 31 11.36 -3.71 4.25
C ASP A 31 10.15 -4.52 3.82
N VAL A 32 10.38 -5.69 3.29
CA VAL A 32 9.34 -6.69 3.04
C VAL A 32 9.19 -7.54 4.30
N VAL A 33 8.05 -7.44 4.96
CA VAL A 33 7.78 -8.06 6.27
C VAL A 33 6.79 -9.19 6.09
N SER A 34 7.18 -10.41 6.40
CA SER A 34 6.25 -11.54 6.43
C SER A 34 5.44 -11.55 7.73
N VAL A 35 4.13 -11.72 7.61
CA VAL A 35 3.22 -11.93 8.75
C VAL A 35 2.80 -13.38 8.92
N THR A 36 3.39 -14.31 8.14
CA THR A 36 3.00 -15.75 8.16
C THR A 36 3.77 -16.57 9.19
N GLY A 37 4.88 -16.04 9.70
CA GLY A 37 5.82 -16.79 10.55
C GLY A 37 6.91 -17.51 9.77
N ASP A 38 6.89 -17.47 8.42
CA ASP A 38 7.95 -17.96 7.53
C ASP A 38 8.43 -16.80 6.65
N LEU A 39 9.71 -16.77 6.29
CA LEU A 39 10.23 -15.77 5.35
C LEU A 39 9.75 -15.99 3.93
N ASN A 40 9.42 -17.22 3.55
CA ASN A 40 8.84 -17.53 2.26
C ASN A 40 7.33 -17.25 2.28
N VAL A 41 6.90 -16.30 1.50
CA VAL A 41 5.49 -15.93 1.38
C VAL A 41 5.01 -16.25 -0.03
N THR A 42 3.93 -17.02 -0.15
CA THR A 42 3.41 -17.45 -1.45
C THR A 42 2.28 -16.54 -1.90
N SER A 43 2.43 -15.93 -3.07
CA SER A 43 1.38 -15.09 -3.66
C SER A 43 0.18 -15.89 -4.16
N ALA A 44 -0.91 -15.21 -4.47
CA ALA A 44 -2.11 -15.81 -5.08
C ALA A 44 -1.84 -16.47 -6.44
N GLN A 45 -0.76 -16.09 -7.13
CA GLN A 45 -0.32 -16.64 -8.40
C GLN A 45 0.81 -17.68 -8.25
N ASN A 46 1.01 -18.23 -7.03
CA ASN A 46 2.03 -19.22 -6.70
C ASN A 46 3.48 -18.76 -6.94
N VAL A 47 3.74 -17.45 -6.83
CA VAL A 47 5.09 -16.90 -6.80
C VAL A 47 5.55 -16.81 -5.36
N ILE A 48 6.68 -17.42 -5.04
CA ILE A 48 7.27 -17.33 -3.70
C ILE A 48 8.17 -16.11 -3.65
N VAL A 49 7.91 -15.25 -2.67
CA VAL A 49 8.73 -14.08 -2.34
C VAL A 49 9.38 -14.31 -0.98
N VAL A 50 10.69 -14.12 -0.91
CA VAL A 50 11.43 -14.17 0.35
C VAL A 50 11.35 -12.78 0.99
N ALA A 51 10.70 -12.68 2.14
CA ALA A 51 10.63 -11.46 2.92
C ALA A 51 12.00 -11.13 3.54
N ASP A 52 12.25 -9.84 3.78
CA ASP A 52 13.49 -9.39 4.41
C ASP A 52 13.53 -9.80 5.90
N ARG A 53 12.36 -9.86 6.56
CA ARG A 53 12.21 -10.24 7.96
C ARG A 53 10.79 -10.70 8.29
N LEU A 54 10.63 -11.26 9.48
CA LEU A 54 9.32 -11.56 10.08
C LEU A 54 8.77 -10.35 10.82
N LEU A 55 7.44 -10.26 10.94
CA LEU A 55 6.80 -9.39 11.91
C LEU A 55 7.16 -9.88 13.32
N ASN A 56 7.70 -9.01 14.13
CA ASN A 56 8.12 -9.31 15.51
C ASN A 56 7.80 -8.11 16.41
N ASP A 57 8.09 -8.26 17.72
CA ASP A 57 7.86 -7.22 18.72
C ASP A 57 8.95 -6.12 18.73
N GLU A 58 9.94 -6.19 17.80
CA GLU A 58 10.93 -5.12 17.63
C GLU A 58 10.31 -3.92 16.91
N SER A 59 10.99 -2.78 16.99
CA SER A 59 10.50 -1.54 16.40
C SER A 59 10.17 -1.69 14.92
N GLU A 60 8.90 -1.53 14.59
CA GLU A 60 8.36 -1.50 13.23
C GLU A 60 8.33 -0.07 12.67
N GLU A 61 9.23 0.81 13.14
CA GLU A 61 9.23 2.20 12.70
C GLU A 61 9.41 2.32 11.20
N ALA A 62 8.46 3.03 10.57
CA ALA A 62 8.48 3.39 9.17
C ALA A 62 7.71 4.71 8.95
N ASP A 63 7.98 5.36 7.83
CA ASP A 63 7.23 6.54 7.42
C ASP A 63 5.86 6.14 6.83
N VAL A 64 5.80 4.98 6.19
CA VAL A 64 4.56 4.39 5.65
C VAL A 64 4.49 2.89 5.96
N LEU A 65 3.28 2.41 6.33
CA LEU A 65 2.94 0.99 6.37
C LEU A 65 2.06 0.65 5.17
N PHE A 66 2.37 -0.41 4.46
CA PHE A 66 1.67 -0.80 3.24
C PHE A 66 1.09 -2.22 3.31
N LEU A 67 -0.20 -2.36 2.97
CA LEU A 67 -0.90 -3.64 2.81
C LEU A 67 -1.25 -3.88 1.34
N PRO A 68 -0.60 -4.82 0.66
CA PRO A 68 -1.07 -5.35 -0.61
C PRO A 68 -2.40 -6.09 -0.46
N GLY A 69 -3.15 -6.20 -1.57
CA GLY A 69 -4.38 -6.96 -1.61
C GLY A 69 -4.18 -8.44 -1.90
N GLY A 70 -5.16 -9.03 -2.55
CA GLY A 70 -5.22 -10.44 -2.87
C GLY A 70 -6.15 -11.24 -1.96
N PRO A 71 -6.42 -12.52 -2.28
CA PRO A 71 -7.27 -13.40 -1.48
C PRO A 71 -6.82 -13.55 -0.03
N GLY A 72 -5.50 -13.46 0.22
CA GLY A 72 -4.90 -13.55 1.55
C GLY A 72 -5.23 -12.39 2.48
N THR A 73 -5.77 -11.28 1.96
CA THR A 73 -6.05 -10.04 2.73
C THR A 73 -6.87 -10.29 4.00
N ALA A 74 -7.77 -11.29 3.98
CA ALA A 74 -8.59 -11.62 5.13
C ALA A 74 -7.79 -12.05 6.36
N SER A 75 -6.61 -12.64 6.17
CA SER A 75 -5.76 -13.12 7.27
C SER A 75 -5.06 -12.01 8.07
N TYR A 76 -4.91 -10.81 7.52
CA TYR A 76 -4.30 -9.69 8.26
C TYR A 76 -4.99 -9.40 9.59
N LYS A 77 -6.28 -9.68 9.69
CA LYS A 77 -7.06 -9.45 10.91
C LYS A 77 -6.71 -10.39 12.05
N ASP A 78 -6.18 -11.55 11.71
CA ASP A 78 -5.83 -12.61 12.66
C ASP A 78 -4.35 -12.52 13.09
N VAL A 79 -3.59 -11.58 12.52
CA VAL A 79 -2.18 -11.37 12.85
C VAL A 79 -2.06 -10.56 14.13
N ALA A 80 -1.51 -11.20 15.16
CA ALA A 80 -1.31 -10.54 16.46
C ALA A 80 -0.42 -9.29 16.34
N GLY A 81 -0.85 -8.18 16.95
CA GLY A 81 -0.11 -6.92 16.97
C GLY A 81 -0.19 -6.07 15.70
N LEU A 82 -0.62 -6.63 14.56
CA LEU A 82 -0.65 -5.89 13.29
C LEU A 82 -1.66 -4.74 13.33
N LYS A 83 -2.86 -4.97 13.86
CA LYS A 83 -3.88 -3.93 14.03
C LYS A 83 -3.39 -2.79 14.89
N GLU A 84 -2.80 -3.11 16.04
CA GLU A 84 -2.28 -2.15 17.00
C GLU A 84 -1.16 -1.29 16.39
N LEU A 85 -0.32 -1.90 15.56
CA LEU A 85 0.72 -1.21 14.82
C LEU A 85 0.14 -0.17 13.85
N PHE A 86 -0.87 -0.54 13.07
CA PHE A 86 -1.54 0.38 12.14
C PHE A 86 -2.31 1.50 12.87
N ILE A 87 -2.94 1.19 14.00
CA ILE A 87 -3.58 2.22 14.84
C ILE A 87 -2.55 3.19 15.42
N SER A 88 -1.41 2.69 15.90
CA SER A 88 -0.31 3.53 16.39
C SER A 88 0.26 4.43 15.29
N GLN A 89 0.43 3.88 14.07
CA GLN A 89 0.87 4.63 12.90
C GLN A 89 -0.09 5.80 12.58
N ALA A 90 -1.39 5.51 12.56
CA ALA A 90 -2.42 6.53 12.32
C ALA A 90 -2.43 7.62 13.41
N TYR A 91 -2.27 7.24 14.67
CA TYR A 91 -2.21 8.18 15.79
C TYR A 91 -0.99 9.13 15.69
N GLN A 92 0.11 8.64 15.13
CA GLN A 92 1.31 9.44 14.87
C GLN A 92 1.22 10.25 13.57
N GLU A 93 0.07 10.24 12.88
CA GLU A 93 -0.15 10.88 11.58
C GLU A 93 0.83 10.43 10.48
N LYS A 94 1.47 9.28 10.64
CA LYS A 94 2.35 8.66 9.65
C LYS A 94 1.53 7.94 8.57
N GLY A 95 2.14 7.73 7.39
CA GLY A 95 1.47 7.19 6.22
C GLY A 95 0.98 5.74 6.39
N ILE A 96 -0.20 5.48 5.84
CA ILE A 96 -0.78 4.14 5.70
C ILE A 96 -1.27 3.99 4.27
N ALA A 97 -0.82 2.94 3.59
CA ALA A 97 -1.23 2.61 2.24
C ALA A 97 -1.90 1.24 2.16
N ALA A 98 -2.92 1.11 1.32
CA ALA A 98 -3.58 -0.17 1.07
C ALA A 98 -4.16 -0.21 -0.36
N ILE A 99 -4.17 -1.39 -0.97
CA ILE A 99 -4.66 -1.56 -2.34
C ILE A 99 -5.64 -2.73 -2.46
N CYS A 100 -6.57 -2.65 -3.41
CA CYS A 100 -7.47 -3.74 -3.80
C CYS A 100 -8.45 -4.12 -2.67
N ALA A 101 -8.31 -5.30 -2.08
CA ALA A 101 -9.11 -5.75 -0.95
C ALA A 101 -8.61 -5.17 0.39
N ALA A 102 -7.33 -4.80 0.49
CA ALA A 102 -6.70 -4.39 1.75
C ALA A 102 -7.31 -3.13 2.40
N PRO A 103 -7.83 -2.12 1.68
CA PRO A 103 -8.53 -1.01 2.32
C PRO A 103 -9.72 -1.44 3.18
N SER A 104 -10.34 -2.61 2.90
CA SER A 104 -11.41 -3.14 3.76
C SER A 104 -10.92 -3.50 5.16
N VAL A 105 -9.66 -3.92 5.29
CA VAL A 105 -9.04 -4.20 6.59
C VAL A 105 -8.88 -2.91 7.39
N LEU A 106 -8.43 -1.83 6.73
CA LEU A 106 -8.35 -0.51 7.36
C LEU A 106 -9.72 -0.02 7.83
N GLY A 107 -10.78 -0.25 7.04
CA GLY A 107 -12.15 0.05 7.43
C GLY A 107 -12.60 -0.72 8.66
N GLU A 108 -12.34 -2.02 8.71
CA GLU A 108 -12.66 -2.87 9.86
C GLU A 108 -11.85 -2.49 11.12
N TRP A 109 -10.66 -1.93 10.95
CA TRP A 109 -9.84 -1.41 12.05
C TRP A 109 -10.24 0.01 12.50
N GLY A 110 -11.21 0.64 11.82
CA GLY A 110 -11.69 1.99 12.16
C GLY A 110 -10.80 3.12 11.67
N LEU A 111 -9.85 2.84 10.78
CA LEU A 111 -8.87 3.82 10.28
C LEU A 111 -9.41 4.70 9.14
N LEU A 112 -10.58 4.39 8.60
CA LEU A 112 -11.19 5.11 7.48
C LEU A 112 -12.34 6.04 7.89
N GLU A 113 -12.58 6.25 9.20
CA GLU A 113 -13.69 7.08 9.66
C GLU A 113 -13.58 8.51 9.12
N GLY A 114 -14.58 8.93 8.33
CA GLY A 114 -14.66 10.25 7.69
C GLY A 114 -13.67 10.48 6.54
N LYS A 115 -12.79 9.53 6.22
CA LYS A 115 -11.78 9.62 5.16
C LYS A 115 -12.36 9.31 3.79
N ASN A 116 -11.85 9.96 2.75
CA ASN A 116 -12.04 9.49 1.38
C ASN A 116 -11.19 8.25 1.16
N ALA A 117 -11.76 7.19 0.58
CA ALA A 117 -11.04 5.95 0.31
C ALA A 117 -11.63 5.21 -0.89
N THR A 118 -10.80 4.38 -1.53
CA THR A 118 -11.23 3.48 -2.61
C THR A 118 -10.74 2.06 -2.34
N ALA A 119 -11.35 1.09 -3.03
CA ALA A 119 -10.96 -0.31 -2.97
C ALA A 119 -11.30 -1.02 -4.30
N PHE A 120 -10.99 -2.30 -4.36
CA PHE A 120 -11.41 -3.14 -5.48
C PHE A 120 -12.95 -3.19 -5.57
N PRO A 121 -13.53 -3.14 -6.78
CA PRO A 121 -14.97 -3.24 -6.98
C PRO A 121 -15.57 -4.45 -6.27
N GLY A 122 -16.59 -4.20 -5.45
CA GLY A 122 -17.22 -5.22 -4.58
C GLY A 122 -16.74 -5.19 -3.11
N PHE A 123 -15.68 -4.43 -2.79
CA PHE A 123 -15.22 -4.22 -1.41
C PHE A 123 -15.67 -2.88 -0.82
N GLU A 124 -16.36 -2.05 -1.59
CA GLU A 124 -16.75 -0.69 -1.17
C GLU A 124 -17.58 -0.68 0.11
N SER A 125 -18.47 -1.66 0.27
CA SER A 125 -19.32 -1.77 1.48
C SER A 125 -18.55 -2.14 2.74
N LYS A 126 -17.29 -2.59 2.60
CA LYS A 126 -16.40 -2.95 3.70
C LYS A 126 -15.47 -1.80 4.10
N LEU A 127 -15.49 -0.67 3.40
CA LEU A 127 -14.78 0.54 3.77
C LEU A 127 -15.56 1.28 4.88
N ILE A 128 -15.66 0.65 6.03
CA ILE A 128 -16.48 1.12 7.16
C ILE A 128 -16.02 2.53 7.56
N GLY A 129 -16.96 3.47 7.66
CA GLY A 129 -16.71 4.86 8.01
C GLY A 129 -16.21 5.75 6.87
N ALA A 130 -15.81 5.18 5.73
CA ALA A 130 -15.24 5.96 4.63
C ALA A 130 -16.29 6.66 3.75
N LYS A 131 -15.86 7.77 3.15
CA LYS A 131 -16.50 8.40 1.99
C LYS A 131 -15.94 7.72 0.73
N VAL A 132 -16.65 6.69 0.25
CA VAL A 132 -16.15 5.82 -0.81
C VAL A 132 -16.03 6.54 -2.14
N GLN A 133 -14.83 6.53 -2.71
CA GLN A 133 -14.53 7.05 -4.03
C GLN A 133 -14.48 5.89 -5.05
N LYS A 134 -15.41 5.92 -6.00
CA LYS A 134 -15.51 4.91 -7.08
C LYS A 134 -14.72 5.34 -8.31
N ALA A 135 -14.77 4.51 -9.37
CA ALA A 135 -14.21 4.90 -10.66
C ALA A 135 -14.72 6.30 -11.10
N PRO A 136 -13.87 7.12 -11.73
CA PRO A 136 -12.54 6.81 -12.27
C PRO A 136 -11.36 6.91 -11.29
N ALA A 137 -11.59 7.20 -10.00
CA ALA A 137 -10.50 7.32 -9.04
C ALA A 137 -9.63 6.05 -9.00
N ARG A 138 -8.36 6.16 -9.32
CA ARG A 138 -7.39 5.06 -9.35
C ARG A 138 -6.67 4.94 -8.00
N VAL A 139 -6.22 6.08 -7.48
CA VAL A 139 -5.65 6.26 -6.14
C VAL A 139 -6.42 7.36 -5.44
N VAL A 140 -6.64 7.23 -4.15
CA VAL A 140 -7.26 8.25 -3.29
C VAL A 140 -6.35 8.51 -2.11
N ILE A 141 -5.97 9.77 -1.92
CA ILE A 141 -5.15 10.23 -0.80
C ILE A 141 -6.03 11.14 0.07
N ASP A 142 -6.09 10.86 1.36
CA ASP A 142 -6.77 11.69 2.34
C ASP A 142 -5.91 11.82 3.61
N GLY A 143 -5.12 12.89 3.64
CA GLY A 143 -4.12 13.11 4.69
C GLY A 143 -3.03 12.03 4.63
N ASN A 144 -2.95 11.23 5.66
CA ASN A 144 -1.96 10.16 5.77
C ASN A 144 -2.45 8.77 5.27
N ILE A 145 -3.65 8.69 4.70
CA ILE A 145 -4.22 7.44 4.17
C ILE A 145 -4.19 7.46 2.64
N LEU A 146 -3.55 6.46 2.03
CA LEU A 146 -3.48 6.26 0.59
C LEU A 146 -4.14 4.93 0.23
N THR A 147 -5.15 4.96 -0.61
CA THR A 147 -5.84 3.74 -1.05
C THR A 147 -5.91 3.65 -2.56
N ALA A 148 -5.82 2.44 -3.11
CA ALA A 148 -5.89 2.19 -4.55
C ALA A 148 -6.79 1.02 -4.90
N ARG A 149 -7.29 0.99 -6.14
CA ARG A 149 -8.37 0.08 -6.55
C ARG A 149 -7.94 -1.36 -6.79
N GLY A 150 -6.73 -1.61 -7.20
CA GLY A 150 -6.30 -2.97 -7.50
C GLY A 150 -5.09 -3.05 -8.44
N MET A 151 -4.79 -4.23 -8.90
CA MET A 151 -3.56 -4.55 -9.64
C MET A 151 -3.25 -3.56 -10.77
N GLY A 152 -4.24 -3.18 -11.57
CA GLY A 152 -4.06 -2.21 -12.67
C GLY A 152 -3.76 -0.77 -12.21
N THR A 153 -3.72 -0.50 -10.90
CA THR A 153 -3.39 0.82 -10.30
C THR A 153 -2.18 0.72 -9.35
N ALA A 154 -1.43 -0.38 -9.40
CA ALA A 154 -0.28 -0.57 -8.52
C ALA A 154 0.86 0.41 -8.84
N VAL A 155 1.08 0.72 -10.12
CA VAL A 155 2.08 1.72 -10.52
C VAL A 155 1.66 3.12 -10.06
N ASP A 156 0.38 3.48 -10.22
CA ASP A 156 -0.15 4.76 -9.73
C ASP A 156 0.06 4.90 -8.21
N LEU A 157 -0.19 3.84 -7.43
CA LEU A 157 0.02 3.86 -5.99
C LEU A 157 1.51 4.00 -5.63
N GLY A 158 2.37 3.29 -6.35
CA GLY A 158 3.83 3.40 -6.16
C GLY A 158 4.32 4.83 -6.37
N LEU A 159 3.90 5.47 -7.48
CA LEU A 159 4.26 6.87 -7.77
C LEU A 159 3.62 7.85 -6.77
N ALA A 160 2.36 7.63 -6.37
CA ALA A 160 1.72 8.45 -5.34
C ALA A 160 2.43 8.34 -3.96
N LEU A 161 3.01 7.19 -3.64
CA LEU A 161 3.85 7.03 -2.44
C LEU A 161 5.19 7.74 -2.57
N VAL A 162 5.80 7.77 -3.77
CA VAL A 162 7.00 8.58 -4.03
C VAL A 162 6.69 10.06 -3.83
N GLU A 163 5.59 10.55 -4.42
CA GLU A 163 5.13 11.93 -4.22
C GLU A 163 4.90 12.25 -2.73
N TYR A 164 4.19 11.38 -2.02
CA TYR A 164 3.88 11.55 -0.60
C TYR A 164 5.14 11.60 0.29
N LEU A 165 6.14 10.79 -0.03
CA LEU A 165 7.37 10.68 0.77
C LEU A 165 8.46 11.68 0.35
N GLN A 166 8.49 12.08 -0.91
CA GLN A 166 9.48 13.00 -1.46
C GLN A 166 8.80 14.28 -1.96
N ASP A 167 8.42 14.29 -3.24
CA ASP A 167 7.71 15.36 -3.90
C ASP A 167 7.14 14.93 -5.26
N GLU A 168 6.29 15.77 -5.83
CA GLU A 168 5.65 15.56 -7.13
C GLU A 168 6.67 15.42 -8.27
N SER A 169 7.74 16.23 -8.26
CA SER A 169 8.76 16.17 -9.32
C SER A 169 9.46 14.81 -9.35
N SER A 170 9.80 14.27 -8.18
CA SER A 170 10.42 12.94 -8.04
C SER A 170 9.52 11.84 -8.58
N ALA A 171 8.22 11.91 -8.31
CA ALA A 171 7.25 10.94 -8.83
C ALA A 171 7.10 11.02 -10.35
N ILE A 172 7.03 12.24 -10.92
CA ILE A 172 6.92 12.45 -12.36
C ILE A 172 8.19 11.98 -13.07
N ASP A 173 9.38 12.37 -12.59
CA ASP A 173 10.65 11.99 -13.21
C ASP A 173 10.82 10.46 -13.21
N LEU A 174 10.49 9.80 -12.10
CA LEU A 174 10.50 8.35 -12.05
C LEU A 174 9.44 7.72 -12.98
N GLY A 175 8.24 8.28 -13.04
CA GLY A 175 7.18 7.79 -13.93
C GLY A 175 7.60 7.82 -15.41
N ILE A 176 8.36 8.82 -15.82
CA ILE A 176 8.93 8.93 -17.17
C ILE A 176 10.05 7.91 -17.38
N GLU A 177 10.96 7.76 -16.40
CA GLU A 177 12.01 6.75 -16.44
C GLU A 177 11.43 5.34 -16.60
N LEU A 178 10.33 5.05 -15.93
CA LEU A 178 9.60 3.79 -16.02
C LEU A 178 8.81 3.63 -17.34
N GLN A 179 8.81 4.62 -18.23
CA GLN A 179 7.99 4.64 -19.44
C GLN A 179 6.48 4.50 -19.16
N TYR A 180 6.07 4.95 -17.98
CA TYR A 180 4.68 5.00 -17.54
C TYR A 180 4.03 6.33 -17.86
N LEU A 181 4.79 7.42 -17.76
CA LEU A 181 4.41 8.77 -18.14
C LEU A 181 5.20 9.23 -19.37
N GLU A 182 4.60 10.10 -20.18
CA GLU A 182 5.25 10.74 -21.32
C GLU A 182 5.92 12.06 -20.88
N GLU A 183 7.03 12.43 -21.52
CA GLU A 183 7.69 13.73 -21.27
C GLU A 183 6.75 14.93 -21.41
N SER A 184 5.77 14.84 -22.32
CA SER A 184 4.73 15.86 -22.53
C SER A 184 3.79 16.03 -21.35
N GLU A 185 3.69 15.03 -20.47
CA GLU A 185 2.82 15.08 -19.30
C GLU A 185 3.44 15.87 -18.13
N LYS A 186 4.75 16.15 -18.17
CA LYS A 186 5.42 17.05 -17.20
C LYS A 186 4.77 18.44 -17.13
N GLU A 187 4.20 18.92 -18.24
CA GLU A 187 3.58 20.24 -18.29
C GLU A 187 2.15 20.24 -17.72
N LEU A 188 1.52 19.08 -17.57
CA LEU A 188 0.17 18.96 -17.01
C LEU A 188 0.15 19.06 -15.47
N PHE A 189 1.32 18.90 -14.83
CA PHE A 189 1.50 18.92 -13.39
C PHE A 189 2.20 20.22 -12.89
N LYS A 190 2.33 21.22 -13.75
CA LYS A 190 2.77 22.59 -13.41
C LYS A 190 1.59 23.54 -13.29
#